data_0e9c43fb1803fe5fba25f1a72af35625
#
_entry.id   0e9c43fb1803fe5fba25f1a72af35625
#
_cell.length_a   1.000
_cell.length_b   1.000
_cell.length_c   1.000
_cell.angle_alpha   90.00
_cell.angle_beta   90.00
_cell.angle_gamma   90.00
#
_symmetry.space_group_name_H-M   'P 1'
#
loop_
_entity.id
_entity.type
_entity.pdbx_description
1 polymer ?
#
loop_
_entity_poly.entity_id
_entity_poly.type
_entity_poly.pdbx_seq_one_letter_code
_entity_poly.pdbx_strand_id
1 'polypeptide(L)'
;MRSVPGLLFDAPLRYQLYPGGFMKQLTILAAALALSAPIFAADESAMFAKHWQTSKEFTLAVADAMPAADYNFKPNDEEMSFGKVMTQIAMANNRAFATVSGLKAPETPEKIAAAYKDPKGVFDKDATMQFLRDSFDFCTKALAEITPEKLDAMTGPMSGRERLWAYFTHTAHHRGQAEVYLRIKNIKPPDYRF
;
A
#
# COMPACT_ATOMS: atom_id res chain seq x y z
N MET A 1 -11.11 -51.72 -67.27
CA MET A 1 -9.80 -51.44 -66.79
C MET A 1 -9.26 -50.13 -67.43
N ARG A 2 -9.31 -49.01 -66.75
CA ARG A 2 -8.73 -47.77 -67.22
C ARG A 2 -7.77 -47.28 -66.16
N SER A 3 -6.48 -47.23 -66.50
CA SER A 3 -5.36 -46.72 -65.69
C SER A 3 -5.39 -45.18 -65.58
N VAL A 4 -5.22 -44.70 -64.41
CA VAL A 4 -5.07 -43.24 -64.10
C VAL A 4 -3.57 -42.94 -64.02
N PRO A 5 -3.07 -41.87 -64.66
CA PRO A 5 -1.65 -41.51 -64.60
C PRO A 5 -1.32 -40.76 -63.27
N GLY A 6 -0.13 -41.04 -62.72
CA GLY A 6 0.40 -40.43 -61.50
C GLY A 6 0.74 -38.99 -61.68
N LEU A 7 0.43 -38.19 -60.67
CA LEU A 7 0.90 -36.83 -60.46
C LEU A 7 2.19 -36.85 -59.63
N LEU A 8 3.31 -36.54 -60.27
CA LEU A 8 4.56 -36.23 -59.63
C LEU A 8 4.52 -34.78 -59.09
N PHE A 9 4.51 -34.63 -57.79
CA PHE A 9 4.83 -33.36 -57.18
C PHE A 9 6.18 -33.48 -56.45
N ASP A 10 7.25 -33.22 -57.16
CA ASP A 10 8.56 -32.92 -56.58
C ASP A 10 8.86 -31.42 -56.87
N ALA A 11 8.61 -30.61 -55.87
CA ALA A 11 9.17 -29.26 -55.83
C ALA A 11 9.73 -29.01 -54.39
N PRO A 12 11.04 -28.88 -54.24
CA PRO A 12 11.61 -28.48 -52.94
C PRO A 12 11.24 -27.04 -52.64
N LEU A 13 10.50 -26.84 -51.55
CA LEU A 13 10.30 -25.52 -50.94
C LEU A 13 11.67 -24.93 -50.51
N ARG A 14 12.22 -24.09 -51.36
CA ARG A 14 13.39 -23.25 -50.95
C ARG A 14 12.91 -22.19 -49.97
N TYR A 15 13.10 -22.43 -48.67
CA TYR A 15 13.03 -21.38 -47.67
C TYR A 15 14.17 -20.43 -47.91
N GLN A 16 13.85 -19.27 -48.49
CA GLN A 16 14.76 -18.15 -48.60
C GLN A 16 14.80 -17.46 -47.23
N LEU A 17 15.76 -17.85 -46.40
CA LEU A 17 16.08 -17.17 -45.14
C LEU A 17 16.58 -15.78 -45.51
N TYR A 18 15.80 -14.76 -45.23
CA TYR A 18 16.24 -13.37 -45.24
C TYR A 18 17.01 -13.09 -43.96
N PRO A 19 18.37 -13.05 -44.00
CA PRO A 19 19.14 -12.72 -42.80
C PRO A 19 19.13 -11.19 -42.65
N GLY A 20 18.31 -10.66 -41.79
CA GLY A 20 18.34 -9.24 -41.43
C GLY A 20 17.03 -8.63 -40.94
N GLY A 21 15.88 -9.19 -41.30
CA GLY A 21 14.57 -8.63 -40.92
C GLY A 21 14.14 -9.02 -39.50
N PHE A 22 14.41 -10.25 -39.10
CA PHE A 22 13.92 -10.80 -37.83
C PHE A 22 14.61 -10.18 -36.61
N MET A 23 15.93 -9.93 -36.68
CA MET A 23 16.67 -9.29 -35.59
C MET A 23 16.29 -7.82 -35.41
N LYS A 24 16.01 -7.07 -36.48
CA LYS A 24 15.54 -5.68 -36.39
C LYS A 24 14.14 -5.59 -35.78
N GLN A 25 13.26 -6.53 -36.10
CA GLN A 25 11.90 -6.59 -35.51
C GLN A 25 11.92 -6.99 -34.02
N LEU A 26 12.81 -7.93 -33.62
CA LEU A 26 13.01 -8.25 -32.20
C LEU A 26 13.57 -7.06 -31.39
N THR A 27 14.49 -6.29 -31.98
CA THR A 27 15.07 -5.11 -31.30
C THR A 27 14.04 -3.99 -31.14
N ILE A 28 13.18 -3.78 -32.14
CA ILE A 28 12.08 -2.79 -32.05
C ILE A 28 11.02 -3.22 -31.02
N LEU A 29 10.69 -4.50 -30.96
CA LEU A 29 9.73 -5.03 -29.97
C LEU A 29 10.28 -4.94 -28.55
N ALA A 30 11.56 -5.26 -28.33
CA ALA A 30 12.23 -5.12 -27.04
C ALA A 30 12.34 -3.66 -26.58
N ALA A 31 12.61 -2.73 -27.52
CA ALA A 31 12.65 -1.31 -27.21
C ALA A 31 11.26 -0.74 -26.89
N ALA A 32 10.20 -1.21 -27.56
CA ALA A 32 8.83 -0.80 -27.27
C ALA A 32 8.33 -1.32 -25.89
N LEU A 33 8.73 -2.54 -25.49
CA LEU A 33 8.43 -3.07 -24.14
C LEU A 33 9.19 -2.31 -23.05
N ALA A 34 10.44 -1.91 -23.28
CA ALA A 34 11.23 -1.15 -22.31
C ALA A 34 10.71 0.28 -22.07
N LEU A 35 10.05 0.89 -23.05
CA LEU A 35 9.46 2.22 -22.94
C LEU A 35 8.08 2.25 -22.25
N SER A 36 7.38 1.12 -22.18
CA SER A 36 6.04 1.05 -21.58
C SER A 36 6.08 0.78 -20.06
N ALA A 37 7.11 0.13 -19.53
CA ALA A 37 7.23 -0.19 -18.12
C ALA A 37 7.21 1.03 -17.17
N PRO A 38 7.91 2.13 -17.42
CA PRO A 38 7.91 3.30 -16.54
C PRO A 38 6.58 4.04 -16.49
N ILE A 39 5.77 3.99 -17.54
CA ILE A 39 4.48 4.69 -17.61
C ILE A 39 3.45 4.02 -16.66
N PHE A 40 3.37 2.69 -16.64
CA PHE A 40 2.47 1.96 -15.75
C PHE A 40 2.86 2.09 -14.28
N ALA A 41 4.15 2.07 -13.95
CA ALA A 41 4.62 2.24 -12.59
C ALA A 41 4.36 3.66 -12.04
N ALA A 42 4.49 4.70 -12.88
CA ALA A 42 4.18 6.07 -12.50
C ALA A 42 2.68 6.28 -12.25
N ASP A 43 1.80 5.67 -13.03
CA ASP A 43 0.35 5.72 -12.86
C ASP A 43 -0.08 5.02 -11.56
N GLU A 44 0.47 3.85 -11.26
CA GLU A 44 0.19 3.12 -10.01
C GLU A 44 0.64 3.91 -8.77
N SER A 45 1.83 4.51 -8.79
CA SER A 45 2.32 5.31 -7.67
C SER A 45 1.45 6.54 -7.42
N ALA A 46 1.01 7.21 -8.47
CA ALA A 46 0.11 8.36 -8.37
C ALA A 46 -1.28 7.94 -7.84
N MET A 47 -1.81 6.82 -8.31
CA MET A 47 -3.06 6.24 -7.83
C MET A 47 -2.96 5.88 -6.35
N PHE A 48 -1.90 5.19 -5.93
CA PHE A 48 -1.67 4.86 -4.53
C PHE A 48 -1.57 6.11 -3.67
N ALA A 49 -0.81 7.12 -4.08
CA ALA A 49 -0.66 8.37 -3.33
C ALA A 49 -1.99 9.11 -3.15
N LYS A 50 -2.85 9.14 -4.18
CA LYS A 50 -4.20 9.70 -4.11
C LYS A 50 -5.06 8.99 -3.05
N HIS A 51 -5.12 7.66 -3.09
CA HIS A 51 -5.90 6.88 -2.14
C HIS A 51 -5.31 6.93 -0.72
N TRP A 52 -3.98 7.02 -0.61
CA TRP A 52 -3.31 7.22 0.67
C TRP A 52 -3.70 8.56 1.30
N GLN A 53 -3.75 9.63 0.52
CA GLN A 53 -4.19 10.94 1.02
C GLN A 53 -5.64 10.90 1.52
N THR A 54 -6.55 10.27 0.77
CA THR A 54 -7.94 10.06 1.20
C THR A 54 -8.00 9.23 2.50
N SER A 55 -7.20 8.17 2.58
CA SER A 55 -7.12 7.31 3.79
C SER A 55 -6.60 8.07 5.00
N LYS A 56 -5.59 8.95 4.83
CA LYS A 56 -5.07 9.86 5.86
C LYS A 56 -6.19 10.75 6.40
N GLU A 57 -6.84 11.50 5.51
CA GLU A 57 -7.89 12.45 5.90
C GLU A 57 -9.05 11.76 6.62
N PHE A 58 -9.48 10.61 6.12
CA PHE A 58 -10.56 9.85 6.72
C PHE A 58 -10.16 9.28 8.09
N THR A 59 -8.93 8.73 8.21
CA THR A 59 -8.45 8.18 9.50
C THR A 59 -8.31 9.28 10.56
N LEU A 60 -7.77 10.45 10.19
CA LEU A 60 -7.69 11.58 11.10
C LEU A 60 -9.06 12.08 11.54
N ALA A 61 -10.03 12.13 10.64
CA ALA A 61 -11.41 12.52 10.97
C ALA A 61 -12.08 11.52 11.92
N VAL A 62 -11.86 10.21 11.73
CA VAL A 62 -12.35 9.16 12.65
C VAL A 62 -11.71 9.30 14.03
N ALA A 63 -10.39 9.52 14.07
CA ALA A 63 -9.65 9.69 15.32
C ALA A 63 -10.11 10.93 16.10
N ASP A 64 -10.38 12.03 15.39
CA ASP A 64 -10.83 13.28 16.00
C ASP A 64 -12.27 13.21 16.54
N ALA A 65 -13.13 12.40 15.91
CA ALA A 65 -14.54 12.27 16.31
C ALA A 65 -14.72 11.68 17.72
N MET A 66 -13.76 10.88 18.24
CA MET A 66 -13.85 10.33 19.59
C MET A 66 -13.50 11.40 20.63
N PRO A 67 -14.39 11.66 21.61
CA PRO A 67 -14.09 12.57 22.71
C PRO A 67 -12.88 12.11 23.53
N ALA A 68 -12.13 13.06 24.10
CA ALA A 68 -10.95 12.74 24.93
C ALA A 68 -11.29 11.82 26.12
N ALA A 69 -12.45 12.03 26.75
CA ALA A 69 -12.93 11.19 27.85
C ALA A 69 -13.15 9.73 27.46
N ASP A 70 -13.41 9.44 26.18
CA ASP A 70 -13.68 8.11 25.65
C ASP A 70 -12.49 7.54 24.85
N TYR A 71 -11.35 8.21 24.86
CA TYR A 71 -10.19 7.76 24.07
C TYR A 71 -9.60 6.42 24.55
N ASN A 72 -9.90 6.06 25.81
CA ASN A 72 -9.51 4.80 26.41
C ASN A 72 -10.66 3.77 26.45
N PHE A 73 -11.79 4.05 25.79
CA PHE A 73 -12.90 3.11 25.69
C PHE A 73 -12.49 1.83 24.95
N LYS A 74 -12.95 0.70 25.46
CA LYS A 74 -12.83 -0.65 24.89
C LYS A 74 -14.24 -1.25 24.79
N PRO A 75 -14.59 -1.95 23.69
CA PRO A 75 -15.85 -2.67 23.59
C PRO A 75 -15.96 -3.83 24.58
N ASN A 76 -14.84 -4.50 24.86
CA ASN A 76 -14.67 -5.58 25.82
C ASN A 76 -13.20 -5.67 26.26
N ASP A 77 -12.88 -6.58 27.19
CA ASP A 77 -11.53 -6.68 27.78
C ASP A 77 -10.46 -7.23 26.82
N GLU A 78 -10.86 -7.97 25.79
CA GLU A 78 -9.93 -8.57 24.81
C GLU A 78 -9.51 -7.58 23.74
N GLU A 79 -10.32 -6.53 23.50
CA GLU A 79 -10.07 -5.53 22.47
C GLU A 79 -9.08 -4.45 22.91
N MET A 80 -8.44 -3.84 21.92
CA MET A 80 -7.64 -2.64 22.14
C MET A 80 -8.53 -1.45 22.46
N SER A 81 -8.05 -0.52 23.29
CA SER A 81 -8.74 0.77 23.46
C SER A 81 -8.67 1.59 22.16
N PHE A 82 -9.60 2.54 21.99
CA PHE A 82 -9.63 3.42 20.82
C PHE A 82 -8.27 4.11 20.56
N GLY A 83 -7.67 4.71 21.60
CA GLY A 83 -6.36 5.35 21.49
C GLY A 83 -5.24 4.36 21.12
N LYS A 84 -5.31 3.12 21.61
CA LYS A 84 -4.38 2.04 21.24
C LYS A 84 -4.53 1.67 19.77
N VAL A 85 -5.75 1.59 19.24
CA VAL A 85 -6.01 1.35 17.81
C VAL A 85 -5.40 2.44 16.95
N MET A 86 -5.57 3.72 17.30
CA MET A 86 -4.98 4.84 16.57
C MET A 86 -3.44 4.81 16.61
N THR A 87 -2.87 4.48 17.77
CA THR A 87 -1.43 4.29 17.94
C THR A 87 -0.90 3.14 17.09
N GLN A 88 -1.63 2.02 17.02
CA GLN A 88 -1.28 0.87 16.19
C GLN A 88 -1.18 1.25 14.71
N ILE A 89 -2.13 2.04 14.20
CA ILE A 89 -2.08 2.56 12.82
C ILE A 89 -0.78 3.35 12.61
N ALA A 90 -0.48 4.32 13.47
CA ALA A 90 0.69 5.17 13.33
C ALA A 90 2.01 4.37 13.34
N MET A 91 2.18 3.49 14.32
CA MET A 91 3.40 2.67 14.45
C MET A 91 3.59 1.72 13.28
N ALA A 92 2.52 1.08 12.83
CA ALA A 92 2.55 0.14 11.72
C ALA A 92 2.90 0.84 10.40
N ASN A 93 2.29 1.98 10.13
CA ASN A 93 2.57 2.80 8.96
C ASN A 93 4.01 3.31 8.95
N ASN A 94 4.49 3.87 10.06
CA ASN A 94 5.88 4.31 10.19
C ASN A 94 6.86 3.21 9.84
N ARG A 95 6.67 2.01 10.38
CA ARG A 95 7.53 0.85 10.09
C ARG A 95 7.48 0.46 8.61
N ALA A 96 6.29 0.37 8.01
CA ALA A 96 6.14 -0.07 6.64
C ALA A 96 6.78 0.90 5.65
N PHE A 97 6.48 2.19 5.78
CA PHE A 97 6.97 3.21 4.87
C PHE A 97 8.47 3.46 5.04
N ALA A 98 9.00 3.39 6.27
CA ALA A 98 10.44 3.43 6.50
C ALA A 98 11.17 2.25 5.81
N THR A 99 10.59 1.04 5.90
CA THR A 99 11.18 -0.15 5.29
C THR A 99 11.28 -0.02 3.77
N VAL A 100 10.25 0.52 3.11
CA VAL A 100 10.23 0.63 1.63
C VAL A 100 11.03 1.84 1.16
N SER A 101 10.89 2.99 1.82
CA SER A 101 11.57 4.22 1.39
C SER A 101 13.05 4.27 1.75
N GLY A 102 13.46 3.57 2.82
CA GLY A 102 14.78 3.70 3.44
C GLY A 102 14.94 4.94 4.33
N LEU A 103 13.90 5.75 4.50
CA LEU A 103 13.93 6.90 5.40
C LEU A 103 13.80 6.46 6.87
N LYS A 104 14.42 7.22 7.78
CA LYS A 104 14.22 7.02 9.21
C LYS A 104 12.82 7.50 9.61
N ALA A 105 12.00 6.59 10.18
CA ALA A 105 10.70 6.93 10.73
C ALA A 105 10.81 7.85 11.96
N PRO A 106 9.77 8.66 12.25
CA PRO A 106 9.64 9.33 13.54
C PRO A 106 9.69 8.33 14.69
N GLU A 107 10.33 8.71 15.77
CA GLU A 107 10.32 7.91 16.99
C GLU A 107 8.95 7.97 17.64
N THR A 108 8.49 6.82 18.18
CA THR A 108 7.25 6.82 18.97
C THR A 108 7.50 7.59 20.27
N PRO A 109 6.71 8.63 20.58
CA PRO A 109 6.87 9.38 21.82
C PRO A 109 6.88 8.44 23.04
N GLU A 110 7.78 8.66 23.98
CA GLU A 110 8.02 7.76 25.12
C GLU A 110 6.75 7.41 25.90
N LYS A 111 5.90 8.39 26.19
CA LYS A 111 4.63 8.19 26.90
C LYS A 111 3.68 7.26 26.10
N ILE A 112 3.60 7.43 24.78
CA ILE A 112 2.79 6.59 23.90
C ILE A 112 3.38 5.18 23.82
N ALA A 113 4.71 5.06 23.72
CA ALA A 113 5.37 3.76 23.70
C ALA A 113 5.19 2.98 25.01
N ALA A 114 5.24 3.66 26.15
CA ALA A 114 4.96 3.07 27.47
C ALA A 114 3.51 2.62 27.58
N ALA A 115 2.54 3.49 27.23
CA ALA A 115 1.12 3.16 27.24
C ALA A 115 0.79 2.00 26.29
N TYR A 116 1.43 1.93 25.14
CA TYR A 116 1.20 0.87 24.17
C TYR A 116 1.61 -0.53 24.68
N LYS A 117 2.71 -0.60 25.46
CA LYS A 117 3.23 -1.84 26.05
C LYS A 117 2.44 -2.29 27.28
N ASP A 118 1.83 -1.35 28.01
CA ASP A 118 1.06 -1.64 29.21
C ASP A 118 -0.35 -2.13 28.80
N PRO A 119 -0.81 -3.32 29.28
CA PRO A 119 -2.18 -3.76 29.08
C PRO A 119 -3.25 -2.80 29.63
N LYS A 120 -2.89 -1.97 30.63
CA LYS A 120 -3.73 -0.93 31.23
C LYS A 120 -3.32 0.49 30.80
N GLY A 121 -2.54 0.59 29.73
CA GLY A 121 -2.01 1.86 29.27
C GLY A 121 -3.10 2.85 28.87
N VAL A 122 -2.91 4.10 29.29
CA VAL A 122 -3.84 5.20 29.05
C VAL A 122 -3.29 6.08 27.94
N PHE A 123 -4.12 6.36 26.95
CA PHE A 123 -3.80 7.19 25.80
C PHE A 123 -4.45 8.55 25.93
N ASP A 124 -3.63 9.61 25.90
CA ASP A 124 -4.08 10.98 25.78
C ASP A 124 -4.48 11.26 24.31
N LYS A 125 -5.64 11.89 24.11
CA LYS A 125 -6.15 12.20 22.76
C LYS A 125 -5.19 13.07 21.98
N ASP A 126 -4.76 14.20 22.56
CA ASP A 126 -3.99 15.19 21.82
C ASP A 126 -2.61 14.65 21.44
N ALA A 127 -1.95 13.93 22.35
CA ALA A 127 -0.67 13.27 22.09
C ALA A 127 -0.80 12.19 21.02
N THR A 128 -1.87 11.36 21.09
CA THR A 128 -2.11 10.30 20.12
C THR A 128 -2.44 10.88 18.75
N MET A 129 -3.27 11.92 18.67
CA MET A 129 -3.60 12.63 17.44
C MET A 129 -2.37 13.28 16.81
N GLN A 130 -1.49 13.87 17.60
CA GLN A 130 -0.25 14.45 17.08
C GLN A 130 0.64 13.37 16.50
N PHE A 131 0.86 12.26 17.22
CA PHE A 131 1.65 11.14 16.72
C PHE A 131 1.06 10.52 15.43
N LEU A 132 -0.26 10.43 15.34
CA LEU A 132 -0.93 9.93 14.15
C LEU A 132 -0.74 10.88 12.96
N ARG A 133 -0.82 12.21 13.15
CA ARG A 133 -0.52 13.21 12.11
C ARG A 133 0.91 13.10 11.63
N ASP A 134 1.85 13.09 12.57
CA ASP A 134 3.30 13.00 12.27
C ASP A 134 3.63 11.73 11.48
N SER A 135 2.96 10.61 11.81
CA SER A 135 3.06 9.36 11.07
C SER A 135 2.59 9.50 9.63
N PHE A 136 1.41 10.07 9.41
CA PHE A 136 0.89 10.26 8.05
C PHE A 136 1.72 11.26 7.24
N ASP A 137 2.24 12.31 7.87
CA ASP A 137 3.13 13.28 7.21
C ASP A 137 4.45 12.63 6.79
N PHE A 138 5.02 11.80 7.67
CA PHE A 138 6.17 10.96 7.34
C PHE A 138 5.89 10.03 6.16
N CYS A 139 4.77 9.32 6.18
CA CYS A 139 4.38 8.41 5.09
C CYS A 139 4.21 9.15 3.76
N THR A 140 3.61 10.34 3.76
CA THR A 140 3.47 11.19 2.57
C THR A 140 4.84 11.58 2.01
N LYS A 141 5.77 11.99 2.88
CA LYS A 141 7.16 12.28 2.50
C LYS A 141 7.86 11.03 1.96
N ALA A 142 7.69 9.90 2.64
CA ALA A 142 8.32 8.64 2.26
C ALA A 142 7.85 8.16 0.87
N LEU A 143 6.57 8.35 0.52
CA LEU A 143 6.03 8.03 -0.81
C LEU A 143 6.76 8.77 -1.93
N ALA A 144 7.14 10.03 -1.72
CA ALA A 144 7.87 10.82 -2.72
C ALA A 144 9.29 10.28 -3.01
N GLU A 145 9.84 9.48 -2.09
CA GLU A 145 11.19 8.89 -2.18
C GLU A 145 11.17 7.42 -2.66
N ILE A 146 9.98 6.86 -2.92
CA ILE A 146 9.83 5.46 -3.35
C ILE A 146 9.86 5.41 -4.88
N THR A 147 10.94 4.82 -5.40
CA THR A 147 11.14 4.58 -6.83
C THR A 147 10.52 3.24 -7.26
N PRO A 148 10.33 2.99 -8.57
CA PRO A 148 9.88 1.69 -9.08
C PRO A 148 10.75 0.53 -8.58
N GLU A 149 12.07 0.72 -8.51
CA GLU A 149 13.01 -0.30 -8.02
C GLU A 149 12.76 -0.63 -6.54
N LYS A 150 12.44 0.37 -5.71
CA LYS A 150 12.08 0.16 -4.30
C LYS A 150 10.72 -0.55 -4.15
N LEU A 151 9.78 -0.30 -5.06
CA LEU A 151 8.50 -1.02 -5.08
C LEU A 151 8.68 -2.51 -5.39
N ASP A 152 9.59 -2.85 -6.30
CA ASP A 152 9.83 -4.22 -6.73
C ASP A 152 10.83 -4.96 -5.82
N ALA A 153 11.65 -4.23 -5.06
CA ALA A 153 12.63 -4.82 -4.14
C ALA A 153 11.94 -5.62 -3.02
N MET A 154 12.50 -6.79 -2.71
CA MET A 154 12.03 -7.61 -1.59
C MET A 154 12.42 -6.99 -0.25
N THR A 155 11.46 -6.84 0.64
CA THR A 155 11.61 -6.30 2.00
C THR A 155 11.20 -7.37 3.03
N GLY A 156 11.98 -8.44 3.12
CA GLY A 156 11.63 -9.67 3.82
C GLY A 156 10.75 -10.56 2.93
N PRO A 157 9.59 -11.07 3.40
CA PRO A 157 8.74 -11.98 2.61
C PRO A 157 7.87 -11.26 1.57
N MET A 158 7.86 -9.93 1.53
CA MET A 158 7.02 -9.10 0.66
C MET A 158 7.87 -8.16 -0.18
N SER A 159 7.43 -7.85 -1.40
CA SER A 159 7.94 -6.72 -2.16
C SER A 159 7.56 -5.39 -1.48
N GLY A 160 8.24 -4.31 -1.84
CA GLY A 160 7.87 -2.97 -1.38
C GLY A 160 6.42 -2.63 -1.72
N ARG A 161 5.98 -2.96 -2.93
CA ARG A 161 4.61 -2.80 -3.44
C ARG A 161 3.59 -3.52 -2.55
N GLU A 162 3.78 -4.82 -2.35
CA GLU A 162 2.90 -5.62 -1.48
C GLU A 162 2.85 -5.08 -0.06
N ARG A 163 3.99 -4.61 0.47
CA ARG A 163 4.06 -4.02 1.81
C ARG A 163 3.21 -2.76 1.89
N LEU A 164 3.29 -1.84 0.92
CA LEU A 164 2.47 -0.63 0.94
C LEU A 164 0.97 -0.95 0.89
N TRP A 165 0.55 -1.88 0.03
CA TRP A 165 -0.85 -2.29 -0.06
C TRP A 165 -1.32 -3.04 1.20
N ALA A 166 -0.49 -3.88 1.79
CA ALA A 166 -0.79 -4.56 3.05
C ALA A 166 -1.05 -3.55 4.18
N TYR A 167 -0.24 -2.50 4.30
CA TYR A 167 -0.42 -1.50 5.34
C TYR A 167 -1.49 -0.45 5.04
N PHE A 168 -1.80 -0.21 3.77
CA PHE A 168 -3.01 0.51 3.39
C PHE A 168 -4.27 -0.24 3.88
N THR A 169 -4.34 -1.55 3.63
CA THR A 169 -5.43 -2.43 4.09
C THR A 169 -5.47 -2.53 5.61
N HIS A 170 -4.31 -2.64 6.27
CA HIS A 170 -4.21 -2.64 7.74
C HIS A 170 -4.76 -1.34 8.36
N THR A 171 -4.45 -0.19 7.76
CA THR A 171 -5.03 1.10 8.18
C THR A 171 -6.55 1.11 8.04
N ALA A 172 -7.08 0.62 6.92
CA ALA A 172 -8.52 0.53 6.69
C ALA A 172 -9.21 -0.43 7.68
N HIS A 173 -8.58 -1.58 7.99
CA HIS A 173 -9.07 -2.55 8.98
C HIS A 173 -9.21 -1.91 10.36
N HIS A 174 -8.17 -1.29 10.89
CA HIS A 174 -8.20 -0.66 12.21
C HIS A 174 -9.08 0.58 12.26
N ARG A 175 -9.15 1.36 11.19
CA ARG A 175 -10.11 2.46 11.09
C ARG A 175 -11.55 1.96 11.18
N GLY A 176 -11.89 0.86 10.49
CA GLY A 176 -13.21 0.22 10.58
C GLY A 176 -13.55 -0.22 12.00
N GLN A 177 -12.60 -0.77 12.75
CA GLN A 177 -12.79 -1.07 14.19
C GLN A 177 -13.11 0.21 14.98
N ALA A 178 -12.35 1.27 14.77
CA ALA A 178 -12.56 2.54 15.45
C ALA A 178 -13.93 3.16 15.14
N GLU A 179 -14.41 3.04 13.90
CA GLU A 179 -15.76 3.48 13.50
C GLU A 179 -16.87 2.71 14.25
N VAL A 180 -16.66 1.41 14.53
CA VAL A 180 -17.58 0.63 15.36
C VAL A 180 -17.59 1.17 16.80
N TYR A 181 -16.42 1.53 17.36
CA TYR A 181 -16.33 2.11 18.72
C TYR A 181 -17.07 3.44 18.82
N LEU A 182 -16.96 4.30 17.78
CA LEU A 182 -17.77 5.54 17.72
C LEU A 182 -19.26 5.23 17.80
N ARG A 183 -19.75 4.25 17.01
CA ARG A 183 -21.17 3.86 17.00
C ARG A 183 -21.64 3.32 18.35
N ILE A 184 -20.81 2.53 19.04
CA ILE A 184 -21.12 2.04 20.41
C ILE A 184 -21.25 3.21 21.39
N LYS A 185 -20.49 4.28 21.18
CA LYS A 185 -20.58 5.53 21.96
C LYS A 185 -21.69 6.48 21.47
N ASN A 186 -22.56 6.03 20.54
CA ASN A 186 -23.61 6.83 19.91
C ASN A 186 -23.07 8.05 19.14
N ILE A 187 -21.84 7.96 18.63
CA ILE A 187 -21.23 8.98 17.79
C ILE A 187 -21.30 8.50 16.34
N LYS A 188 -21.90 9.33 15.45
CA LYS A 188 -21.89 9.03 14.01
C LYS A 188 -20.45 9.17 13.48
N PRO A 189 -19.83 8.12 12.91
CA PRO A 189 -18.54 8.26 12.24
C PRO A 189 -18.63 9.24 11.05
N PRO A 190 -17.51 9.84 10.64
CA PRO A 190 -17.43 10.55 9.37
C PRO A 190 -17.91 9.68 8.20
N ASP A 191 -18.46 10.30 7.17
CA ASP A 191 -18.90 9.58 5.99
C ASP A 191 -17.72 8.90 5.28
N TYR A 192 -17.96 7.70 4.76
CA TYR A 192 -16.95 6.90 4.07
C TYR A 192 -16.37 7.67 2.88
N ARG A 193 -15.04 7.56 2.70
CA ARG A 193 -14.28 8.14 1.59
C ARG A 193 -13.35 7.11 0.98
N PHE A 194 -13.27 7.14 -0.36
CA PHE A 194 -12.35 6.31 -1.14
C PHE A 194 -11.64 7.11 -2.24
#